data_dad163ef91d8be88bad560f7786173bc
#
_entry.id   dad163ef91d8be88bad560f7786173bc
#
_cell.length_a   1.000
_cell.length_b   1.000
_cell.length_c   1.000
_cell.angle_alpha   90.00
_cell.angle_beta   90.00
_cell.angle_gamma   90.00
#
_symmetry.space_group_name_H-M   'P 1'
#
loop_
_entity.id
_entity.type
_entity.pdbx_description
1 polymer ?
#
loop_
_entity_poly.entity_id
_entity_poly.type
_entity_poly.pdbx_seq_one_letter_code
_entity_poly.pdbx_strand_id
1 'polypeptide(L)'
;IGRAMVEELLKAGANVATCSRNSDKLYQLQVQNPGSKLFTMVADVSNETDCRNFINAVIRNFSTVDILVNNAGISMRAEFHEASLDTIRKVMDINFWGVVYCTKYALPYIQQQKGDIIGVSSIAGYRGLPGRSGYSASKWALQGWMEALRTELLDSGVNVMWVCPGFTSS
;
A
#
# COMPACT_ATOMS: atom_id res chain seq x y z
N ILE A 1 -0.43 -10.80 4.31
CA ILE A 1 -1.49 -10.29 3.41
C ILE A 1 -0.89 -10.03 2.02
N GLY A 2 0.06 -9.07 1.84
CA GLY A 2 0.53 -8.64 0.52
C GLY A 2 1.01 -9.76 -0.40
N ARG A 3 1.83 -10.68 0.10
CA ARG A 3 2.30 -11.83 -0.69
C ARG A 3 1.13 -12.70 -1.17
N ALA A 4 0.20 -13.05 -0.30
CA ALA A 4 -0.96 -13.86 -0.67
C ALA A 4 -1.83 -13.17 -1.74
N MET A 5 -2.00 -11.84 -1.67
CA MET A 5 -2.68 -11.09 -2.74
C MET A 5 -1.95 -11.18 -4.07
N VAL A 6 -0.61 -11.04 -4.08
CA VAL A 6 0.17 -11.19 -5.31
C VAL A 6 -0.04 -12.58 -5.91
N GLU A 7 0.07 -13.63 -5.11
CA GLU A 7 -0.10 -15.02 -5.56
C GLU A 7 -1.50 -15.29 -6.13
N GLU A 8 -2.56 -14.79 -5.48
CA GLU A 8 -3.94 -14.95 -5.97
C GLU A 8 -4.22 -14.14 -7.25
N LEU A 9 -3.71 -12.91 -7.35
CA LEU A 9 -3.84 -12.09 -8.55
C LEU A 9 -3.11 -12.71 -9.75
N LEU A 10 -1.93 -13.29 -9.54
CA LEU A 10 -1.20 -14.01 -10.59
C LEU A 10 -1.96 -15.26 -11.05
N LYS A 11 -2.55 -16.02 -10.13
CA LYS A 11 -3.42 -17.17 -10.46
C LYS A 11 -4.64 -16.75 -11.28
N ALA A 12 -5.17 -15.56 -11.01
CA ALA A 12 -6.27 -14.98 -11.79
C ALA A 12 -5.84 -14.43 -13.15
N GLY A 13 -4.55 -14.52 -13.50
CA GLY A 13 -4.01 -14.08 -14.79
C GLY A 13 -3.67 -12.58 -14.89
N ALA A 14 -3.69 -11.86 -13.78
CA ALA A 14 -3.34 -10.44 -13.77
C ALA A 14 -1.85 -10.19 -14.02
N ASN A 15 -1.53 -9.02 -14.59
CA ASN A 15 -0.19 -8.46 -14.57
C ASN A 15 0.02 -7.83 -13.18
N VAL A 16 1.01 -8.27 -12.43
CA VAL A 16 1.21 -7.82 -11.05
C VAL A 16 2.55 -7.13 -10.90
N ALA A 17 2.55 -5.91 -10.38
CA ALA A 17 3.75 -5.23 -9.92
C ALA A 17 3.76 -5.15 -8.39
N THR A 18 4.89 -5.43 -7.77
CA THR A 18 5.05 -5.31 -6.32
C THR A 18 6.42 -4.77 -5.95
N CYS A 19 6.49 -4.08 -4.82
CA CYS A 19 7.75 -3.60 -4.28
C CYS A 19 7.93 -3.99 -2.81
N SER A 20 9.18 -4.06 -2.40
CA SER A 20 9.58 -4.29 -1.01
C SER A 20 11.01 -3.78 -0.81
N ARG A 21 11.38 -3.46 0.43
CA ARG A 21 12.78 -3.17 0.79
C ARG A 21 13.67 -4.41 0.81
N ASN A 22 13.10 -5.60 0.85
CA ASN A 22 13.82 -6.86 0.95
C ASN A 22 13.95 -7.53 -0.42
N SER A 23 15.14 -7.44 -1.02
CA SER A 23 15.49 -8.04 -2.31
C SER A 23 15.28 -9.55 -2.35
N ASP A 24 15.67 -10.25 -1.26
CA ASP A 24 15.62 -11.71 -1.23
C ASP A 24 14.20 -12.24 -1.25
N LYS A 25 13.28 -11.55 -0.53
CA LYS A 25 11.85 -11.89 -0.56
C LYS A 25 11.23 -11.64 -1.94
N LEU A 26 11.65 -10.58 -2.64
CA LEU A 26 11.22 -10.32 -4.02
C LEU A 26 11.75 -11.38 -4.98
N TYR A 27 13.02 -11.75 -4.86
CA TYR A 27 13.60 -12.82 -5.66
C TYR A 27 12.91 -14.17 -5.42
N GLN A 28 12.67 -14.54 -4.16
CA GLN A 28 11.92 -15.76 -3.83
C GLN A 28 10.49 -15.76 -4.44
N LEU A 29 9.83 -14.61 -4.42
CA LEU A 29 8.51 -14.47 -5.02
C LEU A 29 8.55 -14.71 -6.54
N GLN A 30 9.56 -14.20 -7.24
CA GLN A 30 9.75 -14.42 -8.68
C GLN A 30 10.05 -15.91 -8.97
N VAL A 31 10.95 -16.52 -8.20
CA VAL A 31 11.32 -17.94 -8.38
C VAL A 31 10.12 -18.88 -8.17
N GLN A 32 9.24 -18.53 -7.26
CA GLN A 32 8.04 -19.35 -6.95
C GLN A 32 6.88 -19.15 -7.95
N ASN A 33 6.97 -18.14 -8.82
CA ASN A 33 5.96 -17.84 -9.82
C ASN A 33 6.60 -17.77 -11.23
N PRO A 34 7.25 -18.84 -11.71
CA PRO A 34 7.94 -18.83 -13.00
C PRO A 34 6.93 -18.66 -14.13
N GLY A 35 7.30 -17.86 -15.13
CA GLY A 35 6.45 -17.60 -16.30
C GLY A 35 5.25 -16.71 -16.06
N SER A 36 5.05 -16.23 -14.82
CA SER A 36 3.99 -15.27 -14.49
C SER A 36 4.35 -13.85 -14.96
N LYS A 37 3.34 -13.02 -15.13
CA LYS A 37 3.51 -11.59 -15.44
C LYS A 37 3.73 -10.78 -14.17
N LEU A 38 4.81 -11.11 -13.45
CA LEU A 38 5.22 -10.48 -12.20
C LEU A 38 6.40 -9.55 -12.42
N PHE A 39 6.22 -8.27 -12.11
CA PHE A 39 7.28 -7.28 -12.00
C PHE A 39 7.58 -6.98 -10.53
N THR A 40 8.84 -7.01 -10.13
CA THR A 40 9.27 -6.67 -8.78
C THR A 40 10.33 -5.59 -8.78
N MET A 41 10.32 -4.71 -7.80
CA MET A 41 11.32 -3.66 -7.62
C MET A 41 11.63 -3.45 -6.14
N VAL A 42 12.91 -3.26 -5.81
CA VAL A 42 13.30 -2.81 -4.46
C VAL A 42 12.94 -1.33 -4.32
N ALA A 43 12.09 -1.01 -3.34
CA ALA A 43 11.68 0.35 -3.04
C ALA A 43 11.22 0.47 -1.58
N ASP A 44 11.47 1.63 -0.98
CA ASP A 44 10.93 2.02 0.33
C ASP A 44 9.77 3.00 0.13
N VAL A 45 8.56 2.57 0.47
CA VAL A 45 7.36 3.43 0.28
C VAL A 45 7.36 4.68 1.18
N SER A 46 8.19 4.74 2.22
CA SER A 46 8.38 5.97 2.99
C SER A 46 9.20 7.03 2.25
N ASN A 47 9.81 6.67 1.12
CA ASN A 47 10.57 7.57 0.26
C ASN A 47 9.76 7.93 -0.99
N GLU A 48 9.47 9.22 -1.16
CA GLU A 48 8.68 9.70 -2.29
C GLU A 48 9.34 9.39 -3.64
N THR A 49 10.66 9.52 -3.74
CA THR A 49 11.40 9.25 -4.98
C THR A 49 11.31 7.78 -5.37
N ASP A 50 11.40 6.87 -4.39
CA ASP A 50 11.25 5.43 -4.62
C ASP A 50 9.84 5.10 -5.11
N CYS A 51 8.81 5.69 -4.51
CA CYS A 51 7.42 5.51 -4.95
C CYS A 51 7.22 5.98 -6.39
N ARG A 52 7.71 7.17 -6.73
CA ARG A 52 7.66 7.71 -8.10
C ARG A 52 8.39 6.80 -9.09
N ASN A 53 9.60 6.36 -8.75
CA ASN A 53 10.41 5.50 -9.60
C ASN A 53 9.75 4.13 -9.80
N PHE A 54 9.14 3.57 -8.77
CA PHE A 54 8.39 2.33 -8.86
C PHE A 54 7.20 2.46 -9.81
N ILE A 55 6.34 3.47 -9.64
CA ILE A 55 5.20 3.69 -10.55
C ILE A 55 5.67 3.89 -12.00
N ASN A 56 6.70 4.72 -12.22
CA ASN A 56 7.27 4.91 -13.55
C ASN A 56 7.79 3.58 -14.16
N ALA A 57 8.38 2.71 -13.36
CA ALA A 57 8.82 1.39 -13.81
C ALA A 57 7.64 0.48 -14.14
N VAL A 58 6.55 0.52 -13.37
CA VAL A 58 5.31 -0.20 -13.67
C VAL A 58 4.75 0.22 -15.02
N ILE A 59 4.69 1.54 -15.28
CA ILE A 59 4.19 2.06 -16.56
C ILE A 59 5.08 1.64 -17.72
N ARG A 60 6.40 1.62 -17.56
CA ARG A 60 7.30 1.11 -18.62
C ARG A 60 7.09 -0.39 -18.93
N ASN A 61 6.68 -1.18 -17.93
CA ASN A 61 6.48 -2.62 -18.09
C ASN A 61 5.07 -2.99 -18.57
N PHE A 62 4.04 -2.29 -18.08
CA PHE A 62 2.64 -2.68 -18.28
C PHE A 62 1.79 -1.61 -18.96
N SER A 63 2.34 -0.42 -19.19
CA SER A 63 1.70 0.73 -19.85
C SER A 63 0.54 1.37 -19.08
N THR A 64 0.01 0.71 -18.05
CA THR A 64 -1.15 1.18 -17.28
C THR A 64 -1.11 0.73 -15.82
N VAL A 65 -2.00 1.28 -15.02
CA VAL A 65 -2.37 0.81 -13.68
C VAL A 65 -3.89 0.81 -13.58
N ASP A 66 -4.48 -0.37 -13.50
CA ASP A 66 -5.92 -0.54 -13.32
C ASP A 66 -6.30 -0.54 -11.83
N ILE A 67 -5.47 -1.18 -11.01
CA ILE A 67 -5.72 -1.32 -9.57
C ILE A 67 -4.44 -1.00 -8.80
N LEU A 68 -4.54 -0.07 -7.85
CA LEU A 68 -3.48 0.22 -6.87
C LEU A 68 -3.88 -0.33 -5.51
N VAL A 69 -3.11 -1.28 -4.98
CA VAL A 69 -3.29 -1.80 -3.61
C VAL A 69 -2.21 -1.24 -2.69
N ASN A 70 -2.57 -0.29 -1.87
CA ASN A 70 -1.73 0.28 -0.83
C ASN A 70 -1.74 -0.64 0.41
N ASN A 71 -0.88 -1.66 0.39
CA ASN A 71 -0.80 -2.69 1.44
C ASN A 71 0.35 -2.48 2.42
N ALA A 72 1.43 -1.83 1.99
CA ALA A 72 2.62 -1.66 2.83
C ALA A 72 2.27 -1.01 4.17
N GLY A 73 2.78 -1.58 5.25
CA GLY A 73 2.54 -1.04 6.58
C GLY A 73 3.35 -1.75 7.66
N ILE A 74 3.61 -1.03 8.72
CA ILE A 74 4.25 -1.54 9.94
C ILE A 74 3.38 -1.21 11.14
N SER A 75 3.53 -1.99 12.19
CA SER A 75 2.89 -1.73 13.49
C SER A 75 3.95 -1.29 14.51
N MET A 76 3.47 -0.79 15.64
CA MET A 76 4.27 -0.57 16.85
C MET A 76 3.59 -1.20 18.05
N ARG A 77 4.35 -1.48 19.10
CA ARG A 77 3.82 -1.88 20.40
C ARG A 77 4.71 -1.32 21.51
N ALA A 78 4.27 -0.21 22.07
CA ALA A 78 4.86 0.43 23.23
C ALA A 78 3.83 1.38 23.82
N GLU A 79 3.79 1.55 25.12
CA GLU A 79 3.02 2.61 25.74
C GLU A 79 3.59 3.97 25.34
N PHE A 80 2.77 5.02 25.35
CA PHE A 80 3.19 6.31 24.78
C PHE A 80 4.42 6.90 25.45
N HIS A 81 4.57 6.74 26.79
CA HIS A 81 5.72 7.24 27.52
C HIS A 81 7.03 6.49 27.22
N GLU A 82 6.95 5.28 26.66
CA GLU A 82 8.10 4.49 26.25
C GLU A 82 8.40 4.60 24.74
N ALA A 83 7.39 4.99 23.95
CA ALA A 83 7.52 5.04 22.51
C ALA A 83 8.43 6.17 22.05
N SER A 84 9.44 5.87 21.26
CA SER A 84 10.24 6.93 20.64
C SER A 84 9.43 7.68 19.58
N LEU A 85 9.63 8.99 19.48
CA LEU A 85 9.00 9.81 18.44
C LEU A 85 9.38 9.37 17.04
N ASP A 86 10.59 8.85 16.85
CA ASP A 86 11.04 8.33 15.55
C ASP A 86 10.29 7.08 15.14
N THR A 87 9.91 6.21 16.09
CA THR A 87 9.03 5.08 15.80
C THR A 87 7.67 5.55 15.30
N ILE A 88 7.09 6.56 15.95
CA ILE A 88 5.78 7.12 15.54
C ILE A 88 5.89 7.77 14.15
N ARG A 89 6.94 8.57 13.90
CA ARG A 89 7.20 9.15 12.55
C ARG A 89 7.32 8.07 11.49
N LYS A 90 8.16 7.06 11.73
CA LYS A 90 8.34 5.95 10.79
C LYS A 90 7.05 5.19 10.47
N VAL A 91 6.20 5.00 11.47
CA VAL A 91 4.87 4.39 11.26
C VAL A 91 4.00 5.29 10.36
N MET A 92 4.00 6.60 10.58
CA MET A 92 3.29 7.56 9.73
C MET A 92 3.87 7.60 8.30
N ASP A 93 5.18 7.62 8.16
CA ASP A 93 5.85 7.68 6.85
C ASP A 93 5.50 6.49 5.98
N ILE A 94 5.46 5.28 6.56
CA ILE A 94 5.15 4.07 5.80
C ILE A 94 3.63 3.92 5.60
N ASN A 95 2.83 4.05 6.68
CA ASN A 95 1.41 3.66 6.66
C ASN A 95 0.51 4.72 6.04
N PHE A 96 0.94 5.98 6.05
CA PHE A 96 0.17 7.11 5.52
C PHE A 96 0.88 7.76 4.33
N TRP A 97 2.08 8.29 4.50
CA TRP A 97 2.78 8.98 3.41
C TRP A 97 3.08 8.05 2.23
N GLY A 98 3.46 6.80 2.49
CA GLY A 98 3.65 5.82 1.43
C GLY A 98 2.41 5.61 0.56
N VAL A 99 1.22 5.61 1.17
CA VAL A 99 -0.05 5.55 0.45
C VAL A 99 -0.28 6.80 -0.39
N VAL A 100 -0.04 7.98 0.20
CA VAL A 100 -0.19 9.28 -0.49
C VAL A 100 0.74 9.35 -1.69
N TYR A 101 2.02 9.00 -1.54
CA TYR A 101 3.00 9.04 -2.64
C TYR A 101 2.63 8.08 -3.77
N CYS A 102 2.40 6.80 -3.45
CA CYS A 102 2.05 5.83 -4.49
C CYS A 102 0.78 6.23 -5.23
N THR A 103 -0.24 6.68 -4.50
CA THR A 103 -1.50 7.13 -5.12
C THR A 103 -1.29 8.37 -5.98
N LYS A 104 -0.54 9.36 -5.51
CA LYS A 104 -0.25 10.60 -6.26
C LYS A 104 0.33 10.31 -7.64
N TYR A 105 1.30 9.39 -7.72
CA TYR A 105 1.98 9.07 -8.97
C TYR A 105 1.21 8.09 -9.86
N ALA A 106 0.37 7.22 -9.27
CA ALA A 106 -0.44 6.27 -10.03
C ALA A 106 -1.78 6.87 -10.53
N LEU A 107 -2.31 7.89 -9.84
CA LEU A 107 -3.64 8.44 -10.08
C LEU A 107 -3.94 8.80 -11.53
N PRO A 108 -3.06 9.47 -12.31
CA PRO A 108 -3.35 9.81 -13.70
C PRO A 108 -3.65 8.57 -14.58
N TYR A 109 -2.96 7.47 -14.31
CA TYR A 109 -3.13 6.22 -15.04
C TYR A 109 -4.40 5.49 -14.62
N ILE A 110 -4.68 5.46 -13.30
CA ILE A 110 -5.90 4.87 -12.74
C ILE A 110 -7.14 5.60 -13.26
N GLN A 111 -7.10 6.94 -13.36
CA GLN A 111 -8.20 7.72 -13.92
C GLN A 111 -8.49 7.39 -15.39
N GLN A 112 -7.45 7.16 -16.20
CA GLN A 112 -7.62 6.76 -17.60
C GLN A 112 -8.32 5.42 -17.73
N GLN A 113 -8.10 4.50 -16.79
CA GLN A 113 -8.72 3.17 -16.77
C GLN A 113 -10.05 3.14 -16.02
N LYS A 114 -10.43 4.22 -15.32
CA LYS A 114 -11.55 4.23 -14.36
C LYS A 114 -11.41 3.09 -13.32
N GLY A 115 -10.18 2.92 -12.86
CA GLY A 115 -9.75 1.79 -12.04
C GLY A 115 -10.01 1.97 -10.55
N ASP A 116 -9.27 1.20 -9.73
CA ASP A 116 -9.52 1.12 -8.30
C ASP A 116 -8.31 1.52 -7.47
N ILE A 117 -8.56 2.21 -6.35
CA ILE A 117 -7.57 2.51 -5.31
C ILE A 117 -8.00 1.81 -4.03
N ILE A 118 -7.18 0.88 -3.55
CA ILE A 118 -7.49 0.06 -2.38
C ILE A 118 -6.45 0.33 -1.28
N GLY A 119 -6.93 0.72 -0.09
CA GLY A 119 -6.08 0.87 1.10
C GLY A 119 -6.24 -0.29 2.08
N VAL A 120 -5.14 -0.87 2.54
CA VAL A 120 -5.18 -1.85 3.62
C VAL A 120 -5.04 -1.13 4.96
N SER A 121 -6.19 -0.89 5.60
CA SER A 121 -6.29 -0.29 6.93
C SER A 121 -6.22 -1.37 8.03
N SER A 122 -6.95 -1.22 9.09
CA SER A 122 -7.02 -2.11 10.25
C SER A 122 -8.24 -1.75 11.09
N ILE A 123 -8.65 -2.65 11.99
CA ILE A 123 -9.57 -2.31 13.09
C ILE A 123 -9.05 -1.13 13.93
N ALA A 124 -7.72 -0.94 13.99
CA ALA A 124 -7.07 0.20 14.64
C ALA A 124 -7.38 1.55 13.98
N GLY A 125 -7.95 1.57 12.79
CA GLY A 125 -8.47 2.76 12.12
C GLY A 125 -9.87 3.15 12.54
N TYR A 126 -10.57 2.31 13.32
CA TYR A 126 -11.89 2.60 13.92
C TYR A 126 -11.83 2.71 15.44
N ARG A 127 -10.85 2.07 16.07
CA ARG A 127 -10.67 2.07 17.52
C ARG A 127 -9.19 2.22 17.88
N GLY A 128 -8.89 3.17 18.76
CA GLY A 128 -7.55 3.29 19.33
C GLY A 128 -7.20 2.06 20.14
N LEU A 129 -6.03 1.46 19.90
CA LEU A 129 -5.55 0.29 20.61
C LEU A 129 -4.45 0.70 21.61
N PRO A 130 -4.56 0.30 22.90
CA PRO A 130 -3.49 0.53 23.87
C PRO A 130 -2.13 0.01 23.39
N GLY A 131 -1.07 0.75 23.66
CA GLY A 131 0.28 0.43 23.20
C GLY A 131 0.50 0.56 21.70
N ARG A 132 -0.45 1.15 20.94
CA ARG A 132 -0.40 1.29 19.47
C ARG A 132 -0.85 2.68 19.01
N SER A 133 -0.58 3.72 19.79
CA SER A 133 -1.07 5.08 19.52
C SER A 133 -0.67 5.60 18.14
N GLY A 134 0.61 5.54 17.77
CA GLY A 134 1.08 5.95 16.44
C GLY A 134 0.54 5.08 15.31
N TYR A 135 0.39 3.78 15.52
CA TYR A 135 -0.22 2.89 14.55
C TYR A 135 -1.70 3.21 14.33
N SER A 136 -2.47 3.36 15.41
CA SER A 136 -3.89 3.74 15.31
C SER A 136 -4.04 5.08 14.61
N ALA A 137 -3.25 6.08 14.99
CA ALA A 137 -3.24 7.39 14.35
C ALA A 137 -2.98 7.28 12.83
N SER A 138 -2.01 6.47 12.40
CA SER A 138 -1.71 6.27 10.99
C SER A 138 -2.86 5.64 10.20
N LYS A 139 -3.59 4.69 10.82
CA LYS A 139 -4.74 4.03 10.17
C LYS A 139 -6.00 4.91 10.16
N TRP A 140 -6.18 5.75 11.14
CA TRP A 140 -7.21 6.80 11.12
C TRP A 140 -6.91 7.85 10.05
N ALA A 141 -5.68 8.33 9.97
CA ALA A 141 -5.25 9.27 8.93
C ALA A 141 -5.49 8.69 7.53
N LEU A 142 -5.13 7.42 7.30
CA LEU A 142 -5.39 6.72 6.04
C LEU A 142 -6.88 6.73 5.68
N GLN A 143 -7.76 6.37 6.61
CA GLN A 143 -9.20 6.28 6.32
C GLN A 143 -9.79 7.64 6.02
N GLY A 144 -9.51 8.66 6.84
CA GLY A 144 -10.01 10.02 6.60
C GLY A 144 -9.52 10.60 5.28
N TRP A 145 -8.26 10.34 4.92
CA TRP A 145 -7.70 10.78 3.63
C TRP A 145 -8.37 10.05 2.45
N MET A 146 -8.57 8.72 2.55
CA MET A 146 -9.22 7.95 1.47
C MET A 146 -10.71 8.30 1.33
N GLU A 147 -11.39 8.65 2.41
CA GLU A 147 -12.78 9.13 2.38
C GLU A 147 -12.88 10.45 1.60
N ALA A 148 -11.98 11.40 1.88
CA ALA A 148 -11.88 12.66 1.13
C ALA A 148 -11.58 12.40 -0.36
N LEU A 149 -10.55 11.58 -0.63
CA LEU A 149 -10.16 11.22 -2.01
C LEU A 149 -11.31 10.57 -2.79
N ARG A 150 -12.10 9.70 -2.14
CA ARG A 150 -13.27 9.08 -2.77
C ARG A 150 -14.29 10.13 -3.22
N THR A 151 -14.49 11.16 -2.42
CA THR A 151 -15.42 12.25 -2.75
C THR A 151 -14.85 13.14 -3.87
N GLU A 152 -13.55 13.44 -3.84
CA GLU A 152 -12.86 14.21 -4.87
C GLU A 152 -12.88 13.52 -6.25
N LEU A 153 -12.91 12.18 -6.27
CA LEU A 153 -12.88 11.37 -7.50
C LEU A 153 -14.26 10.86 -7.94
N LEU A 154 -15.35 11.31 -7.33
CA LEU A 154 -16.70 10.79 -7.56
C LEU A 154 -17.10 10.76 -9.03
N ASP A 155 -16.79 11.82 -9.78
CA ASP A 155 -17.15 11.96 -11.20
C ASP A 155 -16.08 11.38 -12.16
N SER A 156 -14.96 10.88 -11.63
CA SER A 156 -13.87 10.34 -12.45
C SER A 156 -14.08 8.90 -12.91
N GLY A 157 -15.01 8.19 -12.28
CA GLY A 157 -15.19 6.75 -12.46
C GLY A 157 -14.20 5.89 -11.69
N VAL A 158 -13.28 6.48 -10.91
CA VAL A 158 -12.33 5.76 -10.03
C VAL A 158 -13.02 5.35 -8.75
N ASN A 159 -12.90 4.07 -8.39
CA ASN A 159 -13.37 3.59 -7.10
C ASN A 159 -12.28 3.72 -6.03
N VAL A 160 -12.64 4.21 -4.86
CA VAL A 160 -11.73 4.31 -3.71
C VAL A 160 -12.35 3.53 -2.56
N MET A 161 -11.59 2.53 -2.06
CA MET A 161 -12.04 1.68 -0.96
C MET A 161 -10.90 1.33 -0.02
N TRP A 162 -11.24 0.97 1.20
CA TRP A 162 -10.27 0.39 2.15
C TRP A 162 -10.84 -0.84 2.83
N VAL A 163 -9.95 -1.74 3.19
CA VAL A 163 -10.26 -2.96 3.93
C VAL A 163 -9.65 -2.87 5.33
N CYS A 164 -10.35 -3.39 6.31
CA CYS A 164 -9.94 -3.35 7.71
C CYS A 164 -9.76 -4.74 8.27
N PRO A 165 -8.64 -5.41 7.97
CA PRO A 165 -8.37 -6.73 8.53
C PRO A 165 -8.31 -6.70 10.05
N GLY A 166 -8.79 -7.78 10.69
CA GLY A 166 -8.53 -8.07 12.07
C GLY A 166 -7.10 -8.59 12.29
N PHE A 167 -6.88 -9.34 13.35
CA PHE A 167 -5.60 -10.01 13.57
C PHE A 167 -5.40 -11.10 12.52
N THR A 168 -4.28 -11.02 11.82
CA THR A 168 -3.88 -12.01 10.81
C THR A 168 -2.55 -12.63 11.22
N SER A 169 -2.42 -13.95 11.07
CA SER A 169 -1.12 -14.62 11.13
C SER A 169 -0.30 -14.30 9.89
N SER A 170 0.98 -13.99 10.07
CA SER A 170 1.94 -13.69 9.00
C SER A 170 3.23 -14.48 9.19
#